data_5945c66df176c831d7b4f398c9954453
#
_entry.id   5945c66df176c831d7b4f398c9954453
#
_cell.length_a   1.000
_cell.length_b   1.000
_cell.length_c   1.000
_cell.angle_alpha   90.00
_cell.angle_beta   90.00
_cell.angle_gamma   90.00
#
_symmetry.space_group_name_H-M   'P 1'
#
loop_
_entity.id
_entity.type
_entity.pdbx_description
1 polymer ?
#
loop_
_entity_poly.entity_id
_entity_poly.type
_entity_poly.pdbx_seq_one_letter_code
_entity_poly.pdbx_strand_id
1 'polypeptide(L)'
;MPKISLKKINSLKKNKIGISALTSYDASFAKLADNCGIDIILVGDSLGEVIQGNPNTHSVTMNDMCYHTKIVSRGIKKALLIADMPKNSYKTKSQALKNAKKLIAKNMADMVKIEFQEKDVEIVEHLIS
;
A
#
# COMPACT_ATOMS: atom_id res chain seq x y z
N MET A 1 1.52 18.04 12.19
CA MET A 1 1.15 16.80 12.90
C MET A 1 2.10 15.69 12.46
N PRO A 2 2.51 14.82 13.36
CA PRO A 2 3.36 13.68 13.00
C PRO A 2 2.62 12.72 12.07
N LYS A 3 3.38 11.97 11.27
CA LYS A 3 2.85 10.92 10.39
C LYS A 3 2.16 9.82 11.22
N ILE A 4 1.03 9.34 10.72
CA ILE A 4 0.28 8.24 11.34
C ILE A 4 1.12 6.96 11.26
N SER A 5 1.27 6.31 12.42
CA SER A 5 2.01 5.06 12.56
C SER A 5 1.06 3.88 12.78
N LEU A 6 1.55 2.67 12.57
CA LEU A 6 0.81 1.44 12.91
C LEU A 6 0.37 1.43 14.39
N LYS A 7 1.21 1.96 15.30
CA LYS A 7 0.85 2.10 16.72
C LYS A 7 -0.39 2.99 16.90
N LYS A 8 -0.49 4.09 16.14
CA LYS A 8 -1.67 4.97 16.17
C LYS A 8 -2.92 4.25 15.65
N ILE A 9 -2.80 3.53 14.52
CA ILE A 9 -3.92 2.74 13.96
C ILE A 9 -4.41 1.69 14.96
N ASN A 10 -3.50 0.96 15.58
CA ASN A 10 -3.85 -0.02 16.61
C ASN A 10 -4.53 0.62 17.84
N SER A 11 -4.10 1.83 18.23
CA SER A 11 -4.75 2.59 19.30
C SER A 11 -6.18 3.00 18.94
N LEU A 12 -6.41 3.49 17.72
CA LEU A 12 -7.76 3.82 17.24
C LEU A 12 -8.68 2.59 17.30
N LYS A 13 -8.21 1.45 16.77
CA LYS A 13 -8.95 0.17 16.82
C LYS A 13 -9.27 -0.25 18.25
N LYS A 14 -8.29 -0.21 19.17
CA LYS A 14 -8.50 -0.58 20.57
C LYS A 14 -9.54 0.30 21.27
N ASN A 15 -9.57 1.59 20.93
CA ASN A 15 -10.52 2.56 21.49
C ASN A 15 -11.85 2.62 20.72
N LYS A 16 -12.09 1.70 19.77
CA LYS A 16 -13.30 1.64 18.95
C LYS A 16 -13.58 2.93 18.16
N ILE A 17 -12.52 3.65 17.79
CA ILE A 17 -12.59 4.82 16.93
C ILE A 17 -12.47 4.37 15.48
N GLY A 18 -13.35 4.87 14.60
CA GLY A 18 -13.33 4.56 13.18
C GLY A 18 -11.99 4.94 12.54
N ILE A 19 -11.50 4.11 11.64
CA ILE A 19 -10.29 4.35 10.85
C ILE A 19 -10.73 4.59 9.42
N SER A 20 -10.37 5.75 8.86
CA SER A 20 -10.65 6.09 7.47
C SER A 20 -9.55 5.57 6.54
N ALA A 21 -9.96 4.91 5.45
CA ALA A 21 -9.03 4.44 4.43
C ALA A 21 -9.56 4.79 3.05
N LEU A 22 -8.69 5.27 2.18
CA LEU A 22 -9.03 5.69 0.83
C LEU A 22 -7.91 5.34 -0.15
N THR A 23 -8.27 4.94 -1.36
CA THR A 23 -7.30 4.76 -2.44
C THR A 23 -6.90 6.10 -3.06
N SER A 24 -5.64 6.20 -3.48
CA SER A 24 -5.15 7.31 -4.31
C SER A 24 -4.08 6.79 -5.26
N TYR A 25 -4.02 7.34 -6.46
CA TYR A 25 -3.11 6.87 -7.51
C TYR A 25 -2.17 7.96 -8.04
N ASP A 26 -2.33 9.19 -7.57
CA ASP A 26 -1.50 10.34 -7.93
C ASP A 26 -1.27 11.28 -6.74
N ALA A 27 -0.35 12.22 -6.90
CA ALA A 27 0.05 13.14 -5.84
C ALA A 27 -1.04 14.15 -5.47
N SER A 28 -1.89 14.57 -6.42
CA SER A 28 -2.91 15.58 -6.18
C SER A 28 -4.05 15.05 -5.32
N PHE A 29 -4.59 13.87 -5.66
CA PHE A 29 -5.60 13.19 -4.85
C PHE A 29 -5.04 12.73 -3.50
N ALA A 30 -3.80 12.23 -3.45
CA ALA A 30 -3.14 11.88 -2.21
C ALA A 30 -3.03 13.08 -1.26
N LYS A 31 -2.62 14.25 -1.78
CA LYS A 31 -2.55 15.49 -1.01
C LYS A 31 -3.92 15.94 -0.50
N LEU A 32 -4.95 15.83 -1.34
CA LEU A 32 -6.32 16.17 -0.96
C LEU A 32 -6.80 15.26 0.19
N ALA A 33 -6.66 13.94 0.03
CA ALA A 33 -7.03 12.96 1.06
C ALA A 33 -6.28 13.19 2.39
N ASP A 34 -4.96 13.41 2.30
CA ASP A 34 -4.11 13.69 3.47
C ASP A 34 -4.54 14.98 4.21
N ASN A 35 -4.88 16.03 3.46
CA ASN A 35 -5.38 17.29 4.02
C ASN A 35 -6.77 17.14 4.66
N CYS A 36 -7.61 16.24 4.14
CA CYS A 36 -8.92 15.91 4.73
C CYS A 36 -8.81 15.02 5.98
N GLY A 37 -7.62 14.58 6.36
CA GLY A 37 -7.39 13.80 7.58
C GLY A 37 -7.68 12.30 7.42
N ILE A 38 -7.58 11.76 6.21
CA ILE A 38 -7.68 10.31 5.99
C ILE A 38 -6.51 9.63 6.71
N ASP A 39 -6.82 8.56 7.47
CA ASP A 39 -5.82 7.85 8.28
C ASP A 39 -4.90 6.97 7.44
N ILE A 40 -5.45 6.27 6.45
CA ILE A 40 -4.74 5.34 5.59
C ILE A 40 -4.97 5.70 4.12
N ILE A 41 -3.91 5.85 3.35
CA ILE A 41 -3.98 5.94 1.90
C ILE A 41 -3.39 4.66 1.30
N LEU A 42 -4.14 4.04 0.39
CA LEU A 42 -3.77 2.81 -0.27
C LEU A 42 -3.46 3.08 -1.74
N VAL A 43 -2.30 2.66 -2.19
CA VAL A 43 -2.04 2.46 -3.62
C VAL A 43 -2.40 1.02 -3.94
N GLY A 44 -3.61 0.82 -4.47
CA GLY A 44 -4.14 -0.50 -4.80
C GLY A 44 -3.76 -0.95 -6.21
N ASP A 45 -3.67 -2.26 -6.43
CA ASP A 45 -3.55 -2.82 -7.77
C ASP A 45 -4.81 -2.60 -8.63
N SER A 46 -5.90 -2.13 -8.01
CA SER A 46 -7.07 -1.55 -8.68
C SER A 46 -6.72 -0.41 -9.65
N LEU A 47 -5.51 0.15 -9.59
CA LEU A 47 -5.01 1.07 -10.62
C LEU A 47 -5.08 0.47 -12.03
N GLY A 48 -4.99 -0.85 -12.15
CA GLY A 48 -5.15 -1.55 -13.42
C GLY A 48 -6.51 -1.28 -14.06
N GLU A 49 -7.56 -1.23 -13.28
CA GLU A 49 -8.92 -0.94 -13.75
C GLU A 49 -9.18 0.57 -13.81
N VAL A 50 -8.88 1.29 -12.74
CA VAL A 50 -9.25 2.71 -12.58
C VAL A 50 -8.38 3.64 -13.43
N ILE A 51 -7.10 3.38 -13.55
CA ILE A 51 -6.13 4.25 -14.24
C ILE A 51 -5.77 3.71 -15.61
N GLN A 52 -5.55 2.39 -15.75
CA GLN A 52 -5.12 1.78 -16.98
C GLN A 52 -6.30 1.33 -17.87
N GLY A 53 -7.53 1.27 -17.32
CA GLY A 53 -8.73 0.86 -18.07
C GLY A 53 -8.78 -0.62 -18.42
N ASN A 54 -8.04 -1.46 -17.70
CA ASN A 54 -8.03 -2.90 -17.92
C ASN A 54 -9.29 -3.55 -17.31
N PRO A 55 -9.72 -4.73 -17.79
CA PRO A 55 -10.90 -5.43 -17.26
C PRO A 55 -10.67 -6.03 -15.85
N ASN A 56 -9.42 -6.08 -15.38
CA ASN A 56 -9.05 -6.60 -14.08
C ASN A 56 -7.65 -6.10 -13.67
N THR A 57 -7.18 -6.50 -12.47
CA THR A 57 -5.90 -6.08 -11.90
C THR A 57 -4.72 -6.98 -12.31
N HIS A 58 -4.95 -8.05 -13.07
CA HIS A 58 -3.95 -9.11 -13.28
C HIS A 58 -2.72 -8.69 -14.10
N SER A 59 -2.85 -7.64 -14.93
CA SER A 59 -1.77 -7.12 -15.76
C SER A 59 -0.91 -6.05 -15.06
N VAL A 60 -1.30 -5.63 -13.87
CA VAL A 60 -0.52 -4.64 -13.09
C VAL A 60 0.83 -5.21 -12.72
N THR A 61 1.88 -4.48 -13.06
CA THR A 61 3.27 -4.87 -12.82
C THR A 61 3.84 -4.23 -11.54
N MET A 62 4.95 -4.79 -11.05
CA MET A 62 5.71 -4.15 -9.96
C MET A 62 6.20 -2.74 -10.33
N ASN A 63 6.51 -2.49 -11.59
CA ASN A 63 6.93 -1.17 -12.05
C ASN A 63 5.78 -0.16 -11.97
N ASP A 64 4.55 -0.56 -12.33
CA ASP A 64 3.36 0.26 -12.18
C ASP A 64 3.14 0.61 -10.69
N MET A 65 3.20 -0.39 -9.80
CA MET A 65 3.04 -0.19 -8.37
C MET A 65 4.11 0.72 -7.79
N CYS A 66 5.38 0.53 -8.16
CA CYS A 66 6.46 1.39 -7.72
C CYS A 66 6.30 2.84 -8.21
N TYR A 67 5.89 3.03 -9.47
CA TYR A 67 5.63 4.35 -10.03
C TYR A 67 4.53 5.09 -9.26
N HIS A 68 3.37 4.47 -9.13
CA HIS A 68 2.22 5.08 -8.44
C HIS A 68 2.49 5.29 -6.94
N THR A 69 3.11 4.35 -6.26
CA THR A 69 3.48 4.49 -4.85
C THR A 69 4.43 5.69 -4.65
N LYS A 70 5.41 5.85 -5.53
CA LYS A 70 6.36 6.97 -5.47
C LYS A 70 5.68 8.32 -5.65
N ILE A 71 4.78 8.46 -6.61
CA ILE A 71 4.12 9.75 -6.83
C ILE A 71 3.10 10.07 -5.73
N VAL A 72 2.35 9.07 -5.25
CA VAL A 72 1.42 9.20 -4.13
C VAL A 72 2.15 9.62 -2.86
N SER A 73 3.31 9.02 -2.56
CA SER A 73 4.10 9.36 -1.37
C SER A 73 4.49 10.84 -1.29
N ARG A 74 4.65 11.50 -2.45
CA ARG A 74 4.95 12.95 -2.52
C ARG A 74 3.78 13.84 -2.08
N GLY A 75 2.55 13.33 -2.17
CA GLY A 75 1.34 14.04 -1.72
C GLY A 75 1.05 13.87 -0.23
N ILE A 76 1.66 12.90 0.43
CA ILE A 76 1.34 12.50 1.81
C ILE A 76 2.32 13.11 2.81
N LYS A 77 1.78 13.68 3.89
CA LYS A 77 2.56 14.16 5.04
C LYS A 77 2.16 13.48 6.34
N LYS A 78 0.91 13.05 6.48
CA LYS A 78 0.32 12.54 7.74
C LYS A 78 -0.17 11.11 7.63
N ALA A 79 -0.91 10.76 6.57
CA ALA A 79 -1.52 9.45 6.41
C ALA A 79 -0.49 8.31 6.37
N LEU A 80 -0.89 7.15 6.86
CA LEU A 80 -0.14 5.90 6.67
C LEU A 80 -0.30 5.45 5.21
N LEU A 81 0.80 5.25 4.50
CA LEU A 81 0.78 4.80 3.11
C LEU A 81 0.98 3.29 3.01
N ILE A 82 0.01 2.62 2.41
CA ILE A 82 0.06 1.19 2.11
C ILE A 82 0.11 1.00 0.60
N ALA A 83 0.93 0.07 0.12
CA ALA A 83 0.99 -0.32 -1.29
C ALA A 83 0.68 -1.80 -1.47
N ASP A 84 -0.15 -2.13 -2.45
CA ASP A 84 -0.41 -3.51 -2.83
C ASP A 84 0.80 -4.14 -3.50
N MET A 85 1.05 -5.40 -3.19
CA MET A 85 1.90 -6.25 -3.99
C MET A 85 1.03 -6.88 -5.10
N PRO A 86 1.30 -6.61 -6.39
CA PRO A 86 0.45 -7.06 -7.47
C PRO A 86 0.52 -8.58 -7.63
N LYS A 87 -0.46 -9.14 -8.33
CA LYS A 87 -0.50 -10.58 -8.66
C LYS A 87 0.83 -11.04 -9.25
N ASN A 88 1.27 -12.22 -8.88
CA ASN A 88 2.54 -12.83 -9.31
C ASN A 88 3.83 -12.17 -8.77
N SER A 89 3.74 -11.19 -7.89
CA SER A 89 4.92 -10.53 -7.31
C SER A 89 5.47 -11.20 -6.03
N TYR A 90 4.80 -12.26 -5.55
CA TYR A 90 5.13 -12.94 -4.30
C TYR A 90 4.98 -14.48 -4.38
N LYS A 91 5.45 -15.07 -5.48
CA LYS A 91 5.41 -16.54 -5.68
C LYS A 91 6.40 -17.30 -4.82
N THR A 92 7.50 -16.68 -4.43
CA THR A 92 8.54 -17.25 -3.57
C THR A 92 8.92 -16.26 -2.46
N LYS A 93 9.43 -16.75 -1.33
CA LYS A 93 9.92 -15.93 -0.22
C LYS A 93 10.92 -14.86 -0.67
N SER A 94 11.89 -15.24 -1.49
CA SER A 94 12.90 -14.32 -2.02
C SER A 94 12.31 -13.24 -2.92
N GLN A 95 11.42 -13.62 -3.84
CA GLN A 95 10.74 -12.68 -4.71
C GLN A 95 9.86 -11.70 -3.91
N ALA A 96 9.09 -12.22 -2.97
CA ALA A 96 8.21 -11.42 -2.11
C ALA A 96 9.02 -10.39 -1.31
N LEU A 97 10.10 -10.80 -0.65
CA LEU A 97 10.96 -9.90 0.11
C LEU A 97 11.60 -8.82 -0.78
N LYS A 98 12.14 -9.21 -1.95
CA LYS A 98 12.71 -8.27 -2.91
C LYS A 98 11.70 -7.22 -3.38
N ASN A 99 10.48 -7.66 -3.70
CA ASN A 99 9.43 -6.77 -4.19
C ASN A 99 8.84 -5.89 -3.09
N ALA A 100 8.62 -6.42 -1.88
CA ALA A 100 8.20 -5.63 -0.72
C ALA A 100 9.23 -4.52 -0.41
N LYS A 101 10.51 -4.85 -0.41
CA LYS A 101 11.59 -3.86 -0.21
C LYS A 101 11.58 -2.75 -1.26
N LYS A 102 11.23 -3.02 -2.52
CA LYS A 102 11.12 -1.98 -3.55
C LYS A 102 10.03 -0.97 -3.22
N LEU A 103 8.88 -1.42 -2.71
CA LEU A 103 7.75 -0.55 -2.37
C LEU A 103 8.00 0.26 -1.10
N ILE A 104 8.73 -0.30 -0.13
CA ILE A 104 9.04 0.37 1.14
C ILE A 104 10.31 1.24 1.05
N ALA A 105 11.22 0.92 0.10
CA ALA A 105 12.49 1.62 -0.04
C ALA A 105 12.31 3.13 -0.28
N LYS A 106 13.30 3.90 0.20
CA LYS A 106 13.37 5.35 -0.02
C LYS A 106 12.13 6.13 0.47
N ASN A 107 11.54 5.67 1.58
CA ASN A 107 10.38 6.33 2.20
C ASN A 107 9.14 6.41 1.27
N MET A 108 8.92 5.43 0.41
CA MET A 108 7.71 5.34 -0.38
C MET A 108 6.55 4.86 0.50
N ALA A 109 6.24 3.56 0.52
CA ALA A 109 5.20 3.01 1.38
C ALA A 109 5.70 2.74 2.80
N ASP A 110 4.80 2.84 3.77
CA ASP A 110 5.07 2.44 5.16
C ASP A 110 4.84 0.94 5.37
N MET A 111 3.92 0.36 4.58
CA MET A 111 3.54 -1.05 4.63
C MET A 111 3.21 -1.55 3.23
N VAL A 112 3.26 -2.86 3.05
CA VAL A 112 2.71 -3.54 1.87
C VAL A 112 1.48 -4.35 2.24
N LYS A 113 0.54 -4.48 1.30
CA LYS A 113 -0.60 -5.40 1.39
C LYS A 113 -0.39 -6.55 0.41
N ILE A 114 -0.72 -7.74 0.84
CA ILE A 114 -0.66 -8.96 0.03
C ILE A 114 -2.00 -9.69 0.15
N GLU A 115 -2.52 -10.16 -0.98
CA GLU A 115 -3.68 -11.05 -1.02
C GLU A 115 -3.19 -12.49 -1.11
N PHE A 116 -3.21 -13.20 0.00
CA PHE A 116 -2.64 -14.54 0.11
C PHE A 116 -3.72 -15.59 0.36
N GLN A 117 -3.42 -16.81 -0.07
CA GLN A 117 -4.17 -18.02 0.26
C GLN A 117 -3.42 -18.81 1.34
N GLU A 118 -4.06 -19.82 1.92
CA GLU A 118 -3.46 -20.66 2.96
C GLU A 118 -2.07 -21.22 2.58
N LYS A 119 -1.88 -21.58 1.31
CA LYS A 119 -0.61 -22.05 0.76
C LYS A 119 0.53 -21.01 0.81
N ASP A 120 0.19 -19.74 0.95
CA ASP A 120 1.15 -18.62 0.90
C ASP A 120 1.55 -18.14 2.32
N VAL A 121 1.06 -18.80 3.39
CA VAL A 121 1.31 -18.40 4.80
C VAL A 121 2.79 -18.25 5.10
N GLU A 122 3.62 -19.19 4.62
CA GLU A 122 5.08 -19.11 4.82
C GLU A 122 5.74 -17.87 4.19
N ILE A 123 5.13 -17.33 3.12
CA ILE A 123 5.61 -16.10 2.50
C ILE A 123 5.29 -14.92 3.41
N VAL A 124 4.09 -14.89 3.97
CA VAL A 124 3.68 -13.84 4.91
C VAL A 124 4.55 -13.86 6.16
N GLU A 125 4.77 -15.04 6.75
CA GLU A 125 5.65 -15.21 7.92
C GLU A 125 7.08 -14.72 7.63
N HIS A 126 7.59 -15.00 6.44
CA HIS A 126 8.91 -14.52 6.03
C HIS A 126 9.00 -13.00 5.88
N LEU A 127 7.92 -12.36 5.42
CA LEU A 127 7.88 -10.91 5.27
C LEU A 127 7.79 -10.15 6.60
N ILE A 128 7.18 -10.76 7.63
CA ILE A 128 7.03 -10.14 8.95
C ILE A 128 8.13 -10.51 9.95
N SER A 129 8.95 -11.48 9.62
CA SER A 129 10.10 -11.86 10.44
C SER A 129 11.26 -10.88 10.26
#